data_0789d59fe188724a67649f53e4a9fec6
#
_entry.id   0789d59fe188724a67649f53e4a9fec6
#
_cell.length_a   1.000
_cell.length_b   1.000
_cell.length_c   1.000
_cell.angle_alpha   90.00
_cell.angle_beta   90.00
_cell.angle_gamma   90.00
#
_symmetry.space_group_name_H-M   'P 1'
#
loop_
_entity.id
_entity.type
_entity.pdbx_description
1 polymer ?
#
loop_
_entity_poly.entity_id
_entity_poly.type
_entity_poly.pdbx_seq_one_letter_code
_entity_poly.pdbx_strand_id
1 'polypeptide(L)'
;MEGCRPQTKESLRILKQSKTPFVVAANKVDRIHGWDAEEGRSMAISMRGQSKESLGLFDQRYWELVGQFAEEGFNLERYEKIKDFTKEIAMVPISAREGEGIQDLLAVVIGLAERYLSDQLTDVDGSGEATVLEMKEERGLGKTLDLILHRGSIRKGDEIVLVSDRGGISTHVKGLFSPRGMSEMRDAGDRWDNTEAAYAAAGVKISAPSLDGVLVGTTLRVVNSDEDRSAAIAAADEEANLSIELDEEGVCILSLIHISEPTRPVP
;
A
#
# COMPACT_ATOMS: atom_id res chain seq x y z
N MET A 1 4.25 -8.34 20.07
CA MET A 1 4.32 -6.96 19.56
C MET A 1 5.76 -6.46 19.74
N GLU A 2 6.38 -6.03 18.68
CA GLU A 2 7.70 -5.38 18.70
C GLU A 2 7.46 -3.88 18.55
N GLY A 3 8.16 -3.01 19.28
CA GLY A 3 7.95 -1.56 19.27
C GLY A 3 8.18 -0.89 17.90
N CYS A 4 8.07 0.44 17.84
CA CYS A 4 8.31 1.23 16.63
C CYS A 4 9.76 1.13 16.18
N ARG A 5 9.98 0.62 14.99
CA ARG A 5 11.28 0.56 14.33
C ARG A 5 11.52 1.82 13.48
N PRO A 6 12.77 2.10 13.04
CA PRO A 6 13.04 3.27 12.20
C PRO A 6 12.13 3.38 10.99
N GLN A 7 11.84 2.25 10.32
CA GLN A 7 10.89 2.19 9.20
C GLN A 7 9.47 2.59 9.59
N THR A 8 9.01 2.20 10.80
CA THR A 8 7.69 2.61 11.32
C THR A 8 7.64 4.11 11.53
N LYS A 9 8.70 4.71 12.08
CA LYS A 9 8.81 6.16 12.29
C LYS A 9 8.78 6.92 10.98
N GLU A 10 9.48 6.42 9.96
CA GLU A 10 9.46 7.00 8.61
C GLU A 10 8.05 6.93 8.00
N SER A 11 7.40 5.79 8.07
CA SER A 11 6.00 5.64 7.61
C SER A 11 5.07 6.63 8.32
N LEU A 12 5.22 6.82 9.64
CA LEU A 12 4.41 7.78 10.39
C LEU A 12 4.63 9.23 9.93
N ARG A 13 5.87 9.59 9.59
CA ARG A 13 6.19 10.93 9.03
C ARG A 13 5.51 11.15 7.69
N ILE A 14 5.60 10.16 6.78
CA ILE A 14 4.94 10.22 5.47
C ILE A 14 3.43 10.36 5.64
N LEU A 15 2.80 9.53 6.47
CA LEU A 15 1.36 9.58 6.74
C LEU A 15 0.93 10.95 7.34
N LYS A 16 1.77 11.53 8.19
CA LYS A 16 1.53 12.86 8.78
C LYS A 16 1.62 13.97 7.72
N GLN A 17 2.61 13.91 6.82
CA GLN A 17 2.78 14.88 5.73
C GLN A 17 1.62 14.82 4.73
N SER A 18 1.24 13.61 4.32
CA SER A 18 0.14 13.36 3.38
C SER A 18 -1.26 13.51 4.01
N LYS A 19 -1.34 13.69 5.34
CA LYS A 19 -2.61 13.72 6.10
C LYS A 19 -3.51 12.51 5.83
N THR A 20 -2.90 11.37 5.56
CA THR A 20 -3.62 10.12 5.27
C THR A 20 -4.12 9.50 6.56
N PRO A 21 -5.43 9.22 6.72
CA PRO A 21 -5.92 8.46 7.86
C PRO A 21 -5.36 7.05 7.86
N PHE A 22 -5.03 6.53 9.03
CA PHE A 22 -4.45 5.19 9.16
C PHE A 22 -4.89 4.48 10.44
N VAL A 23 -4.71 3.16 10.47
CA VAL A 23 -4.95 2.28 11.59
C VAL A 23 -3.65 1.56 11.94
N VAL A 24 -3.43 1.30 13.21
CA VAL A 24 -2.28 0.53 13.69
C VAL A 24 -2.68 -0.90 13.96
N ALA A 25 -2.19 -1.83 13.16
CA ALA A 25 -2.30 -3.26 13.40
C ALA A 25 -1.15 -3.73 14.30
N ALA A 26 -1.42 -3.93 15.58
CA ALA A 26 -0.42 -4.41 16.55
C ALA A 26 -0.30 -5.95 16.46
N ASN A 27 0.53 -6.42 15.54
CA ASN A 27 0.64 -7.83 15.16
C ASN A 27 1.47 -8.66 16.15
N LYS A 28 1.31 -9.99 16.06
CA LYS A 28 2.03 -11.02 16.82
C LYS A 28 1.63 -11.09 18.30
N VAL A 29 0.34 -10.93 18.62
CA VAL A 29 -0.16 -11.13 19.98
C VAL A 29 0.02 -12.57 20.43
N ASP A 30 -0.02 -13.53 19.51
CA ASP A 30 0.26 -14.96 19.73
C ASP A 30 1.64 -15.23 20.36
N ARG A 31 2.58 -14.28 20.27
CA ARG A 31 3.92 -14.39 20.87
C ARG A 31 4.02 -13.88 22.30
N ILE A 32 2.94 -13.38 22.87
CA ILE A 32 2.89 -13.03 24.29
C ILE A 32 2.90 -14.32 25.11
N HIS A 33 3.74 -14.39 26.13
CA HIS A 33 3.85 -15.60 26.93
C HIS A 33 2.52 -15.98 27.56
N GLY A 34 2.11 -17.23 27.40
CA GLY A 34 0.84 -17.76 27.91
C GLY A 34 -0.40 -17.25 27.18
N TRP A 35 -0.25 -16.60 26.04
CA TRP A 35 -1.39 -16.22 25.19
C TRP A 35 -2.02 -17.45 24.56
N ASP A 36 -3.31 -17.64 24.79
CA ASP A 36 -4.11 -18.70 24.18
C ASP A 36 -4.77 -18.15 22.91
N ALA A 37 -4.15 -18.43 21.76
CA ALA A 37 -4.61 -17.95 20.47
C ALA A 37 -5.65 -18.90 19.87
N GLU A 38 -6.76 -18.34 19.40
CA GLU A 38 -7.79 -19.11 18.69
C GLU A 38 -7.96 -18.58 17.26
N GLU A 39 -7.94 -19.50 16.30
CA GLU A 39 -8.02 -19.18 14.88
C GLU A 39 -9.29 -18.39 14.53
N GLY A 40 -9.11 -17.25 13.86
CA GLY A 40 -10.18 -16.40 13.34
C GLY A 40 -11.08 -15.74 14.40
N ARG A 41 -10.70 -15.76 15.68
CA ARG A 41 -11.50 -15.17 16.76
C ARG A 41 -11.36 -13.64 16.80
N SER A 42 -12.46 -12.94 17.12
CA SER A 42 -12.43 -11.52 17.44
C SER A 42 -11.54 -11.26 18.64
N MET A 43 -10.72 -10.20 18.60
CA MET A 43 -9.79 -9.84 19.68
C MET A 43 -10.53 -9.52 20.98
N ALA A 44 -11.69 -8.89 20.92
CA ALA A 44 -12.51 -8.60 22.08
C ALA A 44 -12.95 -9.86 22.85
N ILE A 45 -13.23 -10.95 22.12
CA ILE A 45 -13.59 -12.24 22.72
C ILE A 45 -12.34 -12.95 23.24
N SER A 46 -11.27 -12.96 22.44
CA SER A 46 -10.02 -13.60 22.80
C SER A 46 -9.45 -13.05 24.11
N MET A 47 -9.42 -11.73 24.26
CA MET A 47 -8.93 -11.08 25.48
C MET A 47 -9.69 -11.49 26.76
N ARG A 48 -10.98 -11.81 26.64
CA ARG A 48 -11.77 -12.27 27.80
C ARG A 48 -11.38 -13.67 28.27
N GLY A 49 -10.84 -14.48 27.38
CA GLY A 49 -10.38 -15.85 27.66
C GLY A 49 -8.96 -15.93 28.22
N GLN A 50 -8.18 -14.84 28.14
CA GLN A 50 -6.78 -14.86 28.52
C GLN A 50 -6.55 -14.88 30.05
N SER A 51 -5.41 -15.42 30.45
CA SER A 51 -4.96 -15.37 31.86
C SER A 51 -4.64 -13.92 32.26
N LYS A 52 -4.72 -13.62 33.56
CA LYS A 52 -4.34 -12.30 34.10
C LYS A 52 -2.87 -11.97 33.81
N GLU A 53 -2.01 -12.97 33.80
CA GLU A 53 -0.58 -12.81 33.52
C GLU A 53 -0.35 -12.38 32.03
N SER A 54 -0.98 -13.09 31.11
CA SER A 54 -0.89 -12.76 29.66
C SER A 54 -1.47 -11.38 29.35
N LEU A 55 -2.61 -11.02 30.00
CA LEU A 55 -3.17 -9.68 29.88
C LEU A 55 -2.24 -8.60 30.44
N GLY A 56 -1.58 -8.86 31.57
CA GLY A 56 -0.60 -7.94 32.12
C GLY A 56 0.59 -7.68 31.19
N LEU A 57 1.10 -8.74 30.54
CA LEU A 57 2.15 -8.62 29.52
C LEU A 57 1.67 -7.89 28.25
N PHE A 58 0.42 -8.14 27.86
CA PHE A 58 -0.21 -7.41 26.75
C PHE A 58 -0.32 -5.92 27.08
N ASP A 59 -0.83 -5.56 28.27
CA ASP A 59 -0.99 -4.17 28.70
C ASP A 59 0.36 -3.44 28.78
N GLN A 60 1.41 -4.10 29.26
CA GLN A 60 2.75 -3.54 29.25
C GLN A 60 3.18 -3.16 27.82
N ARG A 61 3.05 -4.09 26.86
CA ARG A 61 3.39 -3.86 25.45
C ARG A 61 2.52 -2.78 24.79
N TYR A 62 1.26 -2.74 25.16
CA TYR A 62 0.35 -1.70 24.70
C TYR A 62 0.82 -0.31 25.16
N TRP A 63 1.13 -0.13 26.43
CA TRP A 63 1.58 1.16 26.95
C TRP A 63 2.94 1.58 26.40
N GLU A 64 3.84 0.64 26.13
CA GLU A 64 5.09 0.89 25.43
C GLU A 64 4.84 1.47 24.02
N LEU A 65 3.88 0.91 23.27
CA LEU A 65 3.49 1.43 21.96
C LEU A 65 2.85 2.82 22.06
N VAL A 66 1.92 3.01 22.99
CA VAL A 66 1.29 4.32 23.22
C VAL A 66 2.35 5.41 23.47
N GLY A 67 3.34 5.11 24.31
CA GLY A 67 4.45 6.04 24.57
C GLY A 67 5.25 6.38 23.29
N GLN A 68 5.60 5.38 22.49
CA GLN A 68 6.35 5.57 21.24
C GLN A 68 5.57 6.38 20.20
N PHE A 69 4.26 6.16 20.08
CA PHE A 69 3.41 6.95 19.19
C PHE A 69 3.22 8.39 19.69
N ALA A 70 3.14 8.58 21.01
CA ALA A 70 3.06 9.91 21.62
C ALA A 70 4.34 10.73 21.35
N GLU A 71 5.53 10.12 21.35
CA GLU A 71 6.79 10.76 20.95
C GLU A 71 6.77 11.28 19.52
N GLU A 72 6.08 10.59 18.59
CA GLU A 72 5.90 11.01 17.20
C GLU A 72 4.70 11.98 17.01
N GLY A 73 4.01 12.31 18.10
CA GLY A 73 2.89 13.26 18.13
C GLY A 73 1.54 12.68 17.73
N PHE A 74 1.35 11.38 17.96
CA PHE A 74 0.09 10.68 17.70
C PHE A 74 -0.52 10.15 19.02
N ASN A 75 -1.84 10.29 19.14
CA ASN A 75 -2.59 9.72 20.26
C ASN A 75 -3.15 8.35 19.86
N LEU A 76 -2.54 7.29 20.36
CA LEU A 76 -2.91 5.90 20.07
C LEU A 76 -3.86 5.36 21.13
N GLU A 77 -5.01 4.83 20.72
CA GLU A 77 -5.95 4.17 21.63
C GLU A 77 -6.44 2.84 21.03
N ARG A 78 -6.84 1.91 21.89
CA ARG A 78 -7.46 0.65 21.45
C ARG A 78 -8.80 0.94 20.76
N TYR A 79 -9.02 0.29 19.61
CA TYR A 79 -10.21 0.50 18.77
C TYR A 79 -11.55 0.44 19.52
N GLU A 80 -11.64 -0.39 20.56
CA GLU A 80 -12.84 -0.56 21.39
C GLU A 80 -13.12 0.64 22.33
N LYS A 81 -12.10 1.45 22.61
CA LYS A 81 -12.15 2.56 23.58
C LYS A 81 -12.20 3.92 22.92
N ILE A 82 -11.96 3.99 21.62
CA ILE A 82 -11.95 5.26 20.88
C ILE A 82 -13.30 5.94 20.95
N LYS A 83 -13.27 7.21 21.30
CA LYS A 83 -14.45 8.08 21.33
C LYS A 83 -14.49 9.02 20.13
N ASP A 84 -13.34 9.43 19.64
CA ASP A 84 -13.21 10.41 18.56
C ASP A 84 -12.05 10.03 17.63
N PHE A 85 -12.38 9.41 16.50
CA PHE A 85 -11.41 9.02 15.47
C PHE A 85 -10.71 10.20 14.77
N THR A 86 -11.13 11.44 15.04
CA THR A 86 -10.42 12.62 14.52
C THR A 86 -9.22 13.01 15.37
N LYS A 87 -9.16 12.54 16.62
CA LYS A 87 -8.12 12.86 17.60
C LYS A 87 -7.28 11.68 18.02
N GLU A 88 -7.84 10.48 17.88
CA GLU A 88 -7.25 9.23 18.35
C GLU A 88 -7.06 8.27 17.17
N ILE A 89 -5.92 7.62 17.13
CA ILE A 89 -5.60 6.61 16.12
C ILE A 89 -5.95 5.24 16.67
N ALA A 90 -6.73 4.48 15.90
CA ALA A 90 -7.13 3.13 16.27
C ALA A 90 -5.95 2.18 16.26
N MET A 91 -5.73 1.49 17.38
CA MET A 91 -4.86 0.33 17.47
C MET A 91 -5.70 -0.93 17.59
N VAL A 92 -5.51 -1.86 16.68
CA VAL A 92 -6.15 -3.18 16.68
C VAL A 92 -5.08 -4.25 16.94
N PRO A 93 -5.13 -4.95 18.08
CA PRO A 93 -4.26 -6.08 18.32
C PRO A 93 -4.65 -7.23 17.39
N ILE A 94 -3.68 -7.92 16.81
CA ILE A 94 -3.93 -9.03 15.89
C ILE A 94 -2.87 -10.12 16.01
N SER A 95 -3.21 -11.33 15.61
CA SER A 95 -2.28 -12.35 15.16
C SER A 95 -2.55 -12.66 13.69
N ALA A 96 -1.73 -12.15 12.79
CA ALA A 96 -1.86 -12.45 11.37
C ALA A 96 -1.61 -13.94 11.05
N ARG A 97 -0.91 -14.64 11.94
CA ARG A 97 -0.64 -16.08 11.81
C ARG A 97 -1.89 -16.91 12.07
N GLU A 98 -2.59 -16.62 13.17
CA GLU A 98 -3.76 -17.37 13.62
C GLU A 98 -5.07 -16.73 13.09
N GLY A 99 -5.00 -15.60 12.39
CA GLY A 99 -6.19 -14.88 11.93
C GLY A 99 -6.96 -14.13 13.02
N GLU A 100 -6.46 -14.16 14.26
CA GLU A 100 -7.09 -13.56 15.44
C GLU A 100 -7.08 -12.03 15.34
N GLY A 101 -8.23 -11.39 15.57
CA GLY A 101 -8.39 -9.93 15.48
C GLY A 101 -8.43 -9.35 14.05
N ILE A 102 -8.29 -10.17 13.01
CA ILE A 102 -8.33 -9.71 11.62
C ILE A 102 -9.72 -9.15 11.27
N GLN A 103 -10.79 -9.78 11.75
CA GLN A 103 -12.16 -9.30 11.54
C GLN A 103 -12.37 -7.91 12.15
N ASP A 104 -11.82 -7.69 13.36
CA ASP A 104 -11.88 -6.39 14.04
C ASP A 104 -11.11 -5.32 13.25
N LEU A 105 -9.90 -5.68 12.76
CA LEU A 105 -9.10 -4.80 11.92
C LEU A 105 -9.85 -4.39 10.65
N LEU A 106 -10.43 -5.35 9.94
CA LEU A 106 -11.20 -5.08 8.72
C LEU A 106 -12.42 -4.21 9.00
N ALA A 107 -13.16 -4.48 10.09
CA ALA A 107 -14.31 -3.66 10.47
C ALA A 107 -13.92 -2.20 10.73
N VAL A 108 -12.79 -1.96 11.45
CA VAL A 108 -12.29 -0.61 11.70
C VAL A 108 -11.84 0.07 10.41
N VAL A 109 -11.11 -0.63 9.54
CA VAL A 109 -10.64 -0.08 8.25
C VAL A 109 -11.82 0.29 7.35
N ILE A 110 -12.81 -0.60 7.21
CA ILE A 110 -14.01 -0.36 6.40
C ILE A 110 -14.79 0.85 6.94
N GLY A 111 -15.03 0.89 8.26
CA GLY A 111 -15.75 2.01 8.88
C GLY A 111 -15.05 3.36 8.73
N LEU A 112 -13.71 3.37 8.77
CA LEU A 112 -12.93 4.59 8.51
C LEU A 112 -12.94 4.95 7.02
N ALA A 113 -12.84 3.97 6.12
CA ALA A 113 -12.91 4.21 4.69
C ALA A 113 -14.28 4.78 4.29
N GLU A 114 -15.38 4.23 4.78
CA GLU A 114 -16.73 4.78 4.55
C GLU A 114 -16.87 6.21 5.06
N ARG A 115 -16.27 6.52 6.20
CA ARG A 115 -16.40 7.84 6.82
C ARG A 115 -15.56 8.91 6.13
N TYR A 116 -14.33 8.58 5.70
CA TYR A 116 -13.35 9.56 5.22
C TYR A 116 -13.12 9.53 3.72
N LEU A 117 -13.51 8.45 3.05
CA LEU A 117 -13.25 8.22 1.62
C LEU A 117 -14.54 8.01 0.80
N SER A 118 -15.73 8.16 1.42
CA SER A 118 -17.02 7.94 0.73
C SER A 118 -17.13 8.73 -0.57
N ASP A 119 -16.69 9.99 -0.56
CA ASP A 119 -16.74 10.85 -1.74
C ASP A 119 -15.79 10.43 -2.85
N GLN A 120 -14.74 9.67 -2.51
CA GLN A 120 -13.74 9.16 -3.46
C GLN A 120 -14.10 7.75 -3.97
N LEU A 121 -14.97 7.01 -3.25
CA LEU A 121 -15.36 5.65 -3.59
C LEU A 121 -16.55 5.57 -4.57
N THR A 122 -17.17 6.69 -4.93
CA THR A 122 -18.39 6.72 -5.74
C THR A 122 -18.20 6.52 -7.24
N ASP A 123 -16.96 6.59 -7.77
CA ASP A 123 -16.66 6.48 -9.20
C ASP A 123 -16.09 5.11 -9.60
N VAL A 124 -16.88 4.07 -9.45
CA VAL A 124 -16.48 2.70 -9.89
C VAL A 124 -16.54 2.56 -11.42
N ASP A 125 -17.36 3.38 -12.11
CA ASP A 125 -17.60 3.31 -13.56
C ASP A 125 -16.78 4.30 -14.40
N GLY A 126 -15.86 5.06 -13.80
CA GLY A 126 -15.03 6.04 -14.51
C GLY A 126 -13.82 5.46 -15.23
N SER A 127 -13.12 6.30 -15.99
CA SER A 127 -11.80 5.98 -16.56
C SER A 127 -10.84 5.53 -15.46
N GLY A 128 -10.06 4.50 -15.72
CA GLY A 128 -9.12 3.93 -14.74
C GLY A 128 -8.01 4.92 -14.38
N GLU A 129 -7.76 5.09 -13.08
CA GLU A 129 -6.59 5.78 -12.55
C GLU A 129 -5.81 4.85 -11.63
N ALA A 130 -4.51 4.79 -11.84
CA ALA A 130 -3.61 3.92 -11.07
C ALA A 130 -2.31 4.64 -10.74
N THR A 131 -1.65 4.22 -9.67
CA THR A 131 -0.29 4.66 -9.32
C THR A 131 0.71 3.59 -9.71
N VAL A 132 1.79 3.99 -10.38
CA VAL A 132 2.90 3.12 -10.76
C VAL A 132 3.75 2.85 -9.52
N LEU A 133 3.86 1.58 -9.10
CA LEU A 133 4.66 1.18 -7.94
C LEU A 133 6.07 0.79 -8.33
N GLU A 134 6.20 0.02 -9.41
CA GLU A 134 7.48 -0.56 -9.80
C GLU A 134 7.47 -0.91 -11.29
N MET A 135 8.62 -0.79 -11.94
CA MET A 135 8.85 -1.27 -13.29
C MET A 135 9.83 -2.45 -13.24
N LYS A 136 9.46 -3.55 -13.90
CA LYS A 136 10.26 -4.78 -13.98
C LYS A 136 10.42 -5.23 -15.41
N GLU A 137 11.51 -5.96 -15.66
CA GLU A 137 11.69 -6.71 -16.91
C GLU A 137 11.48 -8.20 -16.62
N GLU A 138 10.47 -8.79 -17.24
CA GLU A 138 10.11 -10.19 -17.04
C GLU A 138 10.30 -11.01 -18.31
N ARG A 139 10.82 -12.25 -18.13
CA ARG A 139 11.02 -13.17 -19.26
C ARG A 139 9.69 -13.48 -19.94
N GLY A 140 9.61 -13.24 -21.25
CA GLY A 140 8.43 -13.52 -22.06
C GLY A 140 7.36 -12.41 -22.07
N LEU A 141 7.36 -11.51 -21.12
CA LEU A 141 6.44 -10.37 -21.07
C LEU A 141 7.11 -9.04 -21.46
N GLY A 142 8.45 -8.96 -21.37
CA GLY A 142 9.19 -7.72 -21.54
C GLY A 142 9.07 -6.82 -20.32
N LYS A 143 9.01 -5.50 -20.57
CA LYS A 143 8.80 -4.54 -19.48
C LYS A 143 7.36 -4.60 -18.97
N THR A 144 7.21 -4.64 -17.66
CA THR A 144 5.93 -4.67 -16.95
C THR A 144 5.90 -3.59 -15.89
N LEU A 145 4.72 -3.09 -15.57
CA LEU A 145 4.46 -2.17 -14.47
C LEU A 145 3.58 -2.85 -13.43
N ASP A 146 3.99 -2.79 -12.18
CA ASP A 146 3.16 -3.11 -11.03
C ASP A 146 2.43 -1.83 -10.60
N LEU A 147 1.11 -1.87 -10.49
CA LEU A 147 0.23 -0.73 -10.29
C LEU A 147 -0.73 -0.95 -9.13
N ILE A 148 -1.17 0.12 -8.50
CA ILE A 148 -2.40 0.13 -7.69
C ILE A 148 -3.46 0.93 -8.45
N LEU A 149 -4.48 0.22 -8.92
CA LEU A 149 -5.67 0.82 -9.51
C LEU A 149 -6.56 1.31 -8.37
N HIS A 150 -6.65 2.62 -8.20
CA HIS A 150 -7.39 3.24 -7.10
C HIS A 150 -8.74 3.83 -7.52
N ARG A 151 -8.98 3.98 -8.84
CA ARG A 151 -10.25 4.50 -9.39
C ARG A 151 -10.60 3.81 -10.71
N GLY A 152 -11.89 3.63 -10.98
CA GLY A 152 -12.41 3.14 -12.23
C GLY A 152 -12.00 1.71 -12.59
N SER A 153 -11.78 1.45 -13.86
CA SER A 153 -11.38 0.14 -14.38
C SER A 153 -10.31 0.24 -15.46
N ILE A 154 -9.56 -0.83 -15.64
CA ILE A 154 -8.59 -1.01 -16.72
C ILE A 154 -8.83 -2.36 -17.41
N ARG A 155 -8.75 -2.36 -18.73
CA ARG A 155 -8.96 -3.56 -19.56
C ARG A 155 -7.79 -3.77 -20.48
N LYS A 156 -7.60 -5.01 -20.87
CA LYS A 156 -6.67 -5.34 -21.94
C LYS A 156 -7.08 -4.68 -23.25
N GLY A 157 -6.14 -3.99 -23.89
CA GLY A 157 -6.38 -3.21 -25.10
C GLY A 157 -6.67 -1.73 -24.84
N ASP A 158 -6.97 -1.33 -23.61
CA ASP A 158 -7.19 0.08 -23.28
C ASP A 158 -5.97 0.92 -23.61
N GLU A 159 -6.21 2.12 -24.08
CA GLU A 159 -5.19 3.14 -24.21
C GLU A 159 -4.95 3.81 -22.86
N ILE A 160 -3.68 3.96 -22.52
CA ILE A 160 -3.23 4.52 -21.24
C ILE A 160 -2.21 5.63 -21.47
N VAL A 161 -2.24 6.64 -20.62
CA VAL A 161 -1.23 7.69 -20.53
C VAL A 161 -0.44 7.51 -19.24
N LEU A 162 0.88 7.56 -19.37
CA LEU A 162 1.87 7.40 -18.31
C LEU A 162 2.76 8.64 -18.25
N VAL A 163 3.36 8.88 -17.10
CA VAL A 163 4.37 9.92 -16.91
C VAL A 163 5.76 9.32 -17.13
N SER A 164 6.55 9.94 -17.99
CA SER A 164 7.93 9.55 -18.24
C SER A 164 8.90 10.71 -18.01
N ASP A 165 10.20 10.40 -18.04
CA ASP A 165 11.31 11.37 -17.98
C ASP A 165 11.28 12.41 -19.12
N ARG A 166 10.46 12.19 -20.15
CA ARG A 166 10.29 13.06 -21.34
C ARG A 166 8.89 13.67 -21.43
N GLY A 167 8.08 13.54 -20.37
CA GLY A 167 6.69 13.97 -20.34
C GLY A 167 5.70 12.82 -20.47
N GLY A 168 4.46 13.16 -20.82
CA GLY A 168 3.38 12.19 -20.98
C GLY A 168 3.57 11.28 -22.20
N ILE A 169 3.45 9.97 -22.01
CA ILE A 169 3.49 8.97 -23.09
C ILE A 169 2.17 8.21 -23.16
N SER A 170 1.65 8.00 -24.37
CA SER A 170 0.48 7.16 -24.63
C SER A 170 0.90 5.80 -25.15
N THR A 171 0.28 4.74 -24.64
CA THR A 171 0.48 3.36 -25.08
C THR A 171 -0.78 2.52 -24.82
N HIS A 172 -0.78 1.22 -25.21
CA HIS A 172 -1.91 0.33 -25.01
C HIS A 172 -1.55 -0.83 -24.08
N VAL A 173 -2.48 -1.24 -23.23
CA VAL A 173 -2.35 -2.41 -22.38
C VAL A 173 -2.32 -3.67 -23.24
N LYS A 174 -1.17 -4.32 -23.35
CA LYS A 174 -0.99 -5.57 -24.09
C LYS A 174 -1.37 -6.79 -23.25
N GLY A 175 -1.00 -6.79 -21.99
CA GLY A 175 -1.35 -7.84 -21.02
C GLY A 175 -1.74 -7.21 -19.69
N LEU A 176 -2.73 -7.81 -19.04
CA LEU A 176 -3.22 -7.41 -17.74
C LEU A 176 -3.25 -8.64 -16.83
N PHE A 177 -2.71 -8.50 -15.64
CA PHE A 177 -2.55 -9.60 -14.69
C PHE A 177 -3.00 -9.18 -13.30
N SER A 178 -3.71 -10.06 -12.61
CA SER A 178 -4.09 -9.92 -11.20
C SER A 178 -3.26 -10.86 -10.32
N PRO A 179 -2.98 -10.51 -9.07
CA PRO A 179 -2.27 -11.39 -8.15
C PRO A 179 -3.15 -12.59 -7.79
N ARG A 180 -2.54 -13.77 -7.73
CA ARG A 180 -3.20 -14.97 -7.20
C ARG A 180 -3.50 -14.81 -5.71
N GLY A 181 -4.60 -15.40 -5.26
CA GLY A 181 -4.96 -15.42 -3.85
C GLY A 181 -3.91 -16.12 -2.98
N MET A 182 -3.86 -15.78 -1.70
CA MET A 182 -2.81 -16.17 -0.74
C MET A 182 -2.67 -17.69 -0.48
N SER A 183 -3.63 -18.52 -0.92
CA SER A 183 -3.61 -19.98 -0.73
C SER A 183 -2.49 -20.70 -1.47
N GLU A 184 -1.85 -20.06 -2.46
CA GLU A 184 -0.86 -20.69 -3.35
C GLU A 184 0.57 -20.14 -3.19
N MET A 185 0.87 -19.42 -2.11
CA MET A 185 2.20 -18.85 -1.86
C MET A 185 3.34 -19.88 -1.69
N ARG A 186 3.05 -21.19 -1.69
CA ARG A 186 4.04 -22.26 -1.48
C ARG A 186 4.70 -22.73 -2.77
N ASP A 187 4.10 -22.46 -3.91
CA ASP A 187 4.69 -22.81 -5.19
C ASP A 187 5.43 -21.61 -5.78
N ALA A 188 6.72 -21.82 -6.13
CA ALA A 188 7.59 -20.83 -6.75
C ALA A 188 7.19 -20.52 -8.22
N GLY A 189 5.97 -20.86 -8.63
CA GLY A 189 5.38 -20.61 -9.93
C GLY A 189 4.75 -19.22 -10.06
N ASP A 190 4.20 -18.96 -11.22
CA ASP A 190 3.57 -17.69 -11.60
C ASP A 190 2.60 -17.16 -10.53
N ARG A 191 2.95 -16.02 -9.94
CA ARG A 191 2.15 -15.33 -8.92
C ARG A 191 1.02 -14.51 -9.51
N TRP A 192 0.85 -14.52 -10.81
CA TRP A 192 -0.03 -13.65 -11.56
C TRP A 192 -0.92 -14.44 -12.50
N ASP A 193 -2.22 -14.16 -12.46
CA ASP A 193 -3.20 -14.70 -13.39
C ASP A 193 -3.52 -13.67 -14.46
N ASN A 194 -3.58 -14.11 -15.72
CA ASN A 194 -4.00 -13.25 -16.82
C ASN A 194 -5.49 -12.92 -16.67
N THR A 195 -5.84 -11.65 -16.78
CA THR A 195 -7.22 -11.17 -16.69
C THR A 195 -7.54 -10.22 -17.85
N GLU A 196 -8.81 -10.14 -18.24
CA GLU A 196 -9.26 -9.23 -19.30
C GLU A 196 -9.66 -7.86 -18.76
N ALA A 197 -10.00 -7.76 -17.46
CA ALA A 197 -10.38 -6.52 -16.81
C ALA A 197 -10.01 -6.53 -15.32
N ALA A 198 -9.71 -5.37 -14.77
CA ALA A 198 -9.54 -5.14 -13.34
C ALA A 198 -10.29 -3.88 -12.92
N TYR A 199 -10.77 -3.87 -11.68
CA TYR A 199 -11.57 -2.80 -11.09
C TYR A 199 -10.92 -2.29 -9.81
N ALA A 200 -11.11 -1.01 -9.52
CA ALA A 200 -10.63 -0.42 -8.28
C ALA A 200 -11.35 -1.03 -7.04
N ALA A 201 -10.69 -1.21 -5.90
CA ALA A 201 -9.27 -0.98 -5.67
C ALA A 201 -8.52 -2.32 -5.81
N ALA A 202 -7.53 -2.38 -6.68
CA ALA A 202 -6.79 -3.62 -6.91
C ALA A 202 -5.32 -3.35 -7.25
N GLY A 203 -4.44 -4.25 -6.77
CA GLY A 203 -3.10 -4.36 -7.29
C GLY A 203 -3.13 -5.10 -8.62
N VAL A 204 -2.52 -4.55 -9.65
CA VAL A 204 -2.47 -5.16 -10.99
C VAL A 204 -1.08 -5.04 -11.58
N LYS A 205 -0.76 -5.96 -12.47
CA LYS A 205 0.43 -5.87 -13.32
C LYS A 205 -0.01 -5.70 -14.76
N ILE A 206 0.63 -4.78 -15.47
CA ILE A 206 0.41 -4.62 -16.91
C ILE A 206 1.70 -4.83 -17.69
N SER A 207 1.57 -5.29 -18.93
CA SER A 207 2.59 -5.18 -19.95
C SER A 207 2.10 -4.27 -21.06
N ALA A 208 2.96 -3.40 -21.56
CA ALA A 208 2.64 -2.50 -22.66
C ALA A 208 3.92 -2.24 -23.49
N PRO A 209 3.80 -1.86 -24.75
CA PRO A 209 4.95 -1.37 -25.53
C PRO A 209 5.39 0.01 -25.01
N SER A 210 6.66 0.36 -25.23
CA SER A 210 7.18 1.73 -24.97
C SER A 210 7.06 2.20 -23.51
N LEU A 211 7.45 1.34 -22.56
CA LEU A 211 7.51 1.68 -21.12
C LEU A 211 8.86 2.31 -20.72
N ASP A 212 9.71 2.68 -21.67
CA ASP A 212 11.02 3.26 -21.38
C ASP A 212 10.88 4.66 -20.78
N GLY A 213 11.59 4.90 -19.65
CA GLY A 213 11.59 6.19 -18.98
C GLY A 213 10.35 6.46 -18.11
N VAL A 214 9.45 5.50 -17.93
CA VAL A 214 8.29 5.67 -17.03
C VAL A 214 8.78 5.90 -15.60
N LEU A 215 8.22 6.93 -14.95
CA LEU A 215 8.55 7.29 -13.58
C LEU A 215 7.69 6.52 -12.57
N VAL A 216 8.36 5.95 -11.58
CA VAL A 216 7.70 5.26 -10.47
C VAL A 216 7.12 6.28 -9.49
N GLY A 217 5.97 5.97 -8.90
CA GLY A 217 5.25 6.87 -7.99
C GLY A 217 4.30 7.84 -8.70
N THR A 218 4.27 7.82 -10.04
CA THR A 218 3.42 8.70 -10.84
C THR A 218 2.09 8.06 -11.23
N THR A 219 1.20 8.87 -11.77
CA THR A 219 -0.17 8.46 -12.12
C THR A 219 -0.24 7.89 -13.54
N LEU A 220 -0.89 6.73 -13.67
CA LEU A 220 -1.38 6.19 -14.94
C LEU A 220 -2.86 6.54 -15.11
N ARG A 221 -3.27 6.97 -16.29
CA ARG A 221 -4.67 7.26 -16.64
C ARG A 221 -5.12 6.46 -17.85
N VAL A 222 -6.28 5.81 -17.74
CA VAL A 222 -6.95 5.20 -18.90
C VAL A 222 -7.70 6.28 -19.66
N VAL A 223 -7.57 6.28 -20.98
CA VAL A 223 -8.21 7.29 -21.85
C VAL A 223 -9.18 6.63 -22.81
N ASN A 224 -10.36 7.23 -22.96
CA ASN A 224 -11.44 6.68 -23.76
C ASN A 224 -11.76 7.54 -25.01
N SER A 225 -11.19 8.73 -25.08
CA SER A 225 -11.39 9.67 -26.20
C SER A 225 -10.11 10.45 -26.52
N ASP A 226 -10.05 11.08 -27.70
CA ASP A 226 -8.91 11.94 -28.07
C ASP A 226 -8.80 13.21 -27.19
N GLU A 227 -9.93 13.70 -26.69
CA GLU A 227 -9.97 14.84 -25.74
C GLU A 227 -9.39 14.42 -24.39
N ASP A 228 -9.80 13.26 -23.87
CA ASP A 228 -9.25 12.69 -22.63
C ASP A 228 -7.75 12.44 -22.75
N ARG A 229 -7.30 11.93 -23.91
CA ARG A 229 -5.87 11.70 -24.17
C ARG A 229 -5.07 13.00 -24.08
N SER A 230 -5.55 14.05 -24.74
CA SER A 230 -4.86 15.34 -24.73
C SER A 230 -4.79 15.95 -23.34
N ALA A 231 -5.87 15.86 -22.57
CA ALA A 231 -5.93 16.30 -21.18
C ALA A 231 -5.01 15.45 -20.26
N ALA A 232 -4.99 14.13 -20.46
CA ALA A 232 -4.15 13.22 -19.68
C ALA A 232 -2.65 13.42 -19.97
N ILE A 233 -2.27 13.68 -21.24
CA ILE A 233 -0.89 14.00 -21.59
C ILE A 233 -0.46 15.33 -20.97
N ALA A 234 -1.29 16.37 -21.04
CA ALA A 234 -0.97 17.66 -20.43
C ALA A 234 -0.78 17.53 -18.90
N ALA A 235 -1.65 16.76 -18.24
CA ALA A 235 -1.51 16.49 -16.81
C ALA A 235 -0.25 15.66 -16.48
N ALA A 236 0.12 14.72 -17.35
CA ALA A 236 1.35 13.93 -17.21
C ALA A 236 2.62 14.78 -17.43
N ASP A 237 2.58 15.72 -18.35
CA ASP A 237 3.68 16.68 -18.56
C ASP A 237 3.88 17.59 -17.35
N GLU A 238 2.79 18.06 -16.74
CA GLU A 238 2.85 18.86 -15.52
C GLU A 238 3.40 18.05 -14.34
N GLU A 239 2.96 16.80 -14.17
CA GLU A 239 3.42 15.89 -13.14
C GLU A 239 4.92 15.53 -13.33
N ALA A 240 5.38 15.36 -14.58
CA ALA A 240 6.79 15.12 -14.88
C ALA A 240 7.66 16.34 -14.51
N ASN A 241 7.22 17.55 -14.84
CA ASN A 241 7.94 18.78 -14.51
C ASN A 241 8.06 18.97 -13.00
N LEU A 242 7.00 18.74 -12.24
CA LEU A 242 7.02 18.80 -10.78
C LEU A 242 7.98 17.78 -10.16
N SER A 243 8.08 16.58 -10.73
CA SER A 243 9.01 15.54 -10.28
C SER A 243 10.48 15.89 -10.57
N ILE A 244 10.75 16.69 -11.60
CA ILE A 244 12.10 17.13 -11.99
C ILE A 244 12.52 18.40 -11.20
N GLU A 245 11.59 19.31 -10.90
CA GLU A 245 11.88 20.54 -10.13
C GLU A 245 12.30 20.27 -8.69
N LEU A 246 11.95 19.13 -8.12
CA LEU A 246 12.43 18.73 -6.79
C LEU A 246 13.93 18.40 -6.76
N ASP A 247 14.63 18.43 -7.92
CA ASP A 247 16.02 18.03 -8.08
C ASP A 247 16.97 19.21 -8.41
N GLU A 248 16.55 20.48 -8.27
CA GLU A 248 17.41 21.65 -8.55
C GLU A 248 18.61 21.82 -7.59
N GLU A 249 18.68 21.08 -6.48
CA GLU A 249 19.85 21.08 -5.58
C GLU A 249 20.86 19.95 -5.84
N GLY A 250 20.74 19.21 -6.91
CA GLY A 250 21.82 18.34 -7.42
C GLY A 250 22.13 17.11 -6.55
N VAL A 251 21.23 16.66 -5.73
CA VAL A 251 21.33 15.38 -5.01
C VAL A 251 20.26 14.43 -5.55
N CYS A 252 20.58 13.81 -6.67
CA CYS A 252 19.81 12.65 -7.14
C CYS A 252 19.95 11.53 -6.10
N ILE A 253 18.98 11.37 -5.21
CA ILE A 253 18.87 10.17 -4.39
C ILE A 253 18.28 9.07 -5.29
N LEU A 254 19.09 8.57 -6.19
CA LEU A 254 18.87 7.30 -6.84
C LEU A 254 18.73 6.26 -5.72
N SER A 255 17.54 5.70 -5.61
CA SER A 255 17.13 4.61 -4.74
C SER A 255 18.29 3.87 -4.06
N LEU A 256 18.37 3.95 -2.74
CA LEU A 256 19.27 3.19 -1.88
C LEU A 256 19.16 1.65 -2.01
N ILE A 257 18.39 1.14 -2.98
CA ILE A 257 18.18 -0.29 -3.24
C ILE A 257 19.30 -0.88 -4.11
N HIS A 258 20.16 -0.05 -4.75
CA HIS A 258 21.28 -0.51 -5.59
C HIS A 258 22.63 0.03 -5.10
N ILE A 259 22.91 -0.09 -3.80
CA ILE A 259 24.31 -0.07 -3.33
C ILE A 259 24.83 -1.48 -3.57
N SER A 260 25.46 -1.68 -4.72
CA SER A 260 26.33 -2.83 -4.95
C SER A 260 27.40 -2.86 -3.84
N GLU A 261 27.57 -4.01 -3.19
CA GLU A 261 28.64 -4.26 -2.21
C GLU A 261 29.98 -3.76 -2.76
N PRO A 262 30.81 -3.08 -1.93
CA PRO A 262 32.14 -2.69 -2.35
C PRO A 262 32.92 -3.95 -2.65
N THR A 263 33.37 -4.08 -3.90
CA THR A 263 34.30 -5.13 -4.33
C THR A 263 35.54 -5.07 -3.42
N ARG A 264 35.74 -6.12 -2.62
CA ARG A 264 36.99 -6.31 -1.86
C ARG A 264 38.14 -6.31 -2.83
N PRO A 265 39.23 -5.57 -2.56
CA PRO A 265 40.45 -5.75 -3.33
C PRO A 265 40.98 -7.15 -3.08
N VAL A 266 41.23 -7.88 -4.16
CA VAL A 266 41.92 -9.17 -4.14
C VAL A 266 43.39 -8.89 -3.78
N PRO A 267 44.05 -9.70 -2.91
CA PRO A 267 45.39 -9.52 -2.46
C PRO A 267 46.43 -9.70 -3.56
#